data_c78c61047ee2632d87c194a6fa51d937
#
_entry.id   c78c61047ee2632d87c194a6fa51d937
#
_cell.length_a   1.000
_cell.length_b   1.000
_cell.length_c   1.000
_cell.angle_alpha   90.00
_cell.angle_beta   90.00
_cell.angle_gamma   90.00
#
_symmetry.space_group_name_H-M   'P 1'
#
loop_
_entity.id
_entity.type
_entity.pdbx_description
1 polymer ?
#
loop_
_entity_poly.entity_id
_entity_poly.type
_entity_poly.pdbx_seq_one_letter_code
_entity_poly.pdbx_strand_id
1 'polypeptide(L)'
;MKPTLFVLAAGMGSRYGGLKQLDGLGPNGETIMDYSIFDAIRGGFGKVVFVIRKDFEADFRTKILSKYENHIPVEVVFQSVDDLPEGFVRPEGRTKPWGTNHAVLMGKAVIREPFAVINADDFYGRDGFRVLGQWLSKADGQNRYCMVGYRVGNTLSESGTVARGICRTDANNYLTGVVERTDIARVDGRITFTGDDGQPTTTDDNTPVSMNMWGFTPDYFRYSEEYFKEFLRANIDNPKAEYYIPLMVNKLITEGTATVEVLDTTAKWFGVTYAADRQGVVDKIRALVDAGDYPAKLC
;
A
#
# COMPACT_ATOMS: atom_id res chain seq x y z
N MET A 1 -20.66 -4.01 -7.77
CA MET A 1 -20.29 -2.57 -7.82
C MET A 1 -18.81 -2.51 -8.20
N LYS A 2 -18.37 -1.49 -9.00
CA LYS A 2 -16.94 -1.35 -9.29
C LYS A 2 -16.22 -0.82 -8.07
N PRO A 3 -15.11 -1.44 -7.62
CA PRO A 3 -14.36 -0.98 -6.45
C PRO A 3 -13.60 0.33 -6.72
N THR A 4 -13.25 1.03 -5.65
CA THR A 4 -12.35 2.20 -5.67
C THR A 4 -10.92 1.78 -5.41
N LEU A 5 -9.96 2.36 -6.16
CA LEU A 5 -8.54 2.33 -5.82
C LEU A 5 -8.21 3.53 -4.93
N PHE A 6 -7.70 3.30 -3.73
CA PHE A 6 -7.24 4.34 -2.82
C PHE A 6 -5.72 4.35 -2.74
N VAL A 7 -5.10 5.42 -3.21
CA VAL A 7 -3.65 5.54 -3.39
C VAL A 7 -3.06 6.40 -2.28
N LEU A 8 -2.16 5.83 -1.47
CA LEU A 8 -1.45 6.53 -0.42
C LEU A 8 -0.27 7.32 -0.99
N ALA A 9 -0.48 8.62 -1.25
CA ALA A 9 0.49 9.52 -1.86
C ALA A 9 0.90 10.69 -0.94
N ALA A 10 0.51 10.67 0.34
CA ALA A 10 0.88 11.70 1.33
C ALA A 10 2.28 11.52 1.93
N GLY A 11 2.97 10.42 1.62
CA GLY A 11 4.31 10.12 2.12
C GLY A 11 5.31 11.21 1.76
N MET A 12 6.06 11.68 2.77
CA MET A 12 7.18 12.59 2.55
C MET A 12 8.34 11.79 1.98
N GLY A 13 8.62 11.89 0.70
CA GLY A 13 9.79 11.29 0.05
C GLY A 13 11.12 11.83 0.59
N SER A 14 11.28 11.84 1.91
CA SER A 14 12.37 12.47 2.66
C SER A 14 13.77 11.92 2.31
N ARG A 15 13.82 10.71 1.75
CA ARG A 15 15.09 10.09 1.31
C ARG A 15 15.50 10.46 -0.11
N TYR A 16 14.62 11.14 -0.88
CA TYR A 16 14.79 11.38 -2.32
C TYR A 16 14.94 12.86 -2.68
N GLY A 17 14.85 13.79 -1.69
CA GLY A 17 14.96 15.24 -1.91
C GLY A 17 13.84 15.87 -2.76
N GLY A 18 12.73 15.16 -3.00
CA GLY A 18 11.59 15.63 -3.80
C GLY A 18 10.41 14.66 -3.77
N LEU A 19 9.37 14.95 -4.58
CA LEU A 19 8.22 14.07 -4.76
C LEU A 19 8.65 12.84 -5.59
N LYS A 20 9.12 11.78 -4.91
CA LYS A 20 9.49 10.50 -5.51
C LYS A 20 8.38 9.94 -6.42
N GLN A 21 7.13 10.22 -6.08
CA GLN A 21 5.95 9.79 -6.84
C GLN A 21 5.87 10.43 -8.25
N LEU A 22 6.65 11.48 -8.52
CA LEU A 22 6.70 12.15 -9.81
C LEU A 22 7.92 11.74 -10.66
N ASP A 23 8.77 10.82 -10.19
CA ASP A 23 9.93 10.35 -10.97
C ASP A 23 9.44 9.51 -12.14
N GLY A 24 9.75 9.96 -13.34
CA GLY A 24 9.49 9.25 -14.60
C GLY A 24 10.43 8.07 -14.76
N LEU A 25 9.88 6.86 -14.71
CA LEU A 25 10.62 5.60 -14.80
C LEU A 25 10.26 4.81 -16.06
N GLY A 26 9.11 5.11 -16.66
CA GLY A 26 8.67 4.54 -17.93
C GLY A 26 9.31 5.23 -19.15
N PRO A 27 9.21 4.62 -20.34
CA PRO A 27 9.85 5.08 -21.57
C PRO A 27 9.39 6.47 -22.03
N ASN A 28 8.19 6.91 -21.67
CA ASN A 28 7.67 8.25 -21.98
C ASN A 28 7.50 9.13 -20.74
N GLY A 29 8.22 8.81 -19.65
CA GLY A 29 8.15 9.55 -18.40
C GLY A 29 7.00 9.14 -17.48
N GLU A 30 6.41 7.97 -17.71
CA GLU A 30 5.41 7.42 -16.81
C GLU A 30 6.01 7.13 -15.43
N THR A 31 5.27 7.44 -14.39
CA THR A 31 5.62 7.13 -13.00
C THR A 31 5.19 5.69 -12.64
N ILE A 32 5.70 5.13 -11.55
CA ILE A 32 5.21 3.83 -11.04
C ILE A 32 3.69 3.85 -10.83
N MET A 33 3.16 4.96 -10.31
CA MET A 33 1.75 5.15 -10.07
C MET A 33 0.91 5.09 -11.35
N ASP A 34 1.44 5.57 -12.49
CA ASP A 34 0.76 5.49 -13.77
C ASP A 34 0.49 4.02 -14.18
N TYR A 35 1.45 3.11 -13.93
CA TYR A 35 1.27 1.67 -14.14
C TYR A 35 0.23 1.07 -13.19
N SER A 36 0.24 1.46 -11.92
CA SER A 36 -0.74 1.00 -10.94
C SER A 36 -2.17 1.40 -11.32
N ILE A 37 -2.38 2.63 -11.79
CA ILE A 37 -3.69 3.11 -12.23
C ILE A 37 -4.14 2.39 -13.52
N PHE A 38 -3.22 2.21 -14.47
CA PHE A 38 -3.48 1.47 -15.69
C PHE A 38 -3.92 0.02 -15.39
N ASP A 39 -3.24 -0.66 -14.47
CA ASP A 39 -3.57 -2.01 -14.04
C ASP A 39 -4.89 -2.06 -13.26
N ALA A 40 -5.19 -1.06 -12.43
CA ALA A 40 -6.46 -0.96 -11.74
C ALA A 40 -7.64 -0.82 -12.72
N ILE A 41 -7.51 0.01 -13.75
CA ILE A 41 -8.53 0.14 -14.81
C ILE A 41 -8.78 -1.22 -15.47
N ARG A 42 -7.71 -1.94 -15.84
CA ARG A 42 -7.80 -3.30 -16.41
C ARG A 42 -8.36 -4.31 -15.40
N GLY A 43 -8.10 -4.11 -14.10
CA GLY A 43 -8.61 -4.92 -12.99
C GLY A 43 -10.06 -4.66 -12.63
N GLY A 44 -10.74 -3.72 -13.32
CA GLY A 44 -12.16 -3.44 -13.16
C GLY A 44 -12.50 -2.39 -12.10
N PHE A 45 -11.52 -1.63 -11.62
CA PHE A 45 -11.76 -0.50 -10.72
C PHE A 45 -12.51 0.63 -11.44
N GLY A 46 -13.39 1.33 -10.72
CA GLY A 46 -14.27 2.34 -11.29
C GLY A 46 -13.98 3.77 -10.85
N LYS A 47 -13.11 3.96 -9.87
CA LYS A 47 -12.72 5.27 -9.33
C LYS A 47 -11.33 5.17 -8.70
N VAL A 48 -10.58 6.26 -8.74
CA VAL A 48 -9.33 6.43 -8.00
C VAL A 48 -9.49 7.57 -7.00
N VAL A 49 -9.08 7.35 -5.77
CA VAL A 49 -8.99 8.37 -4.73
C VAL A 49 -7.53 8.48 -4.31
N PHE A 50 -7.00 9.68 -4.30
CA PHE A 50 -5.65 9.94 -3.80
C PHE A 50 -5.70 10.61 -2.44
N VAL A 51 -4.92 10.12 -1.48
CA VAL A 51 -4.61 10.89 -0.28
C VAL A 51 -3.25 11.55 -0.44
N ILE A 52 -3.23 12.87 -0.36
CA ILE A 52 -2.03 13.70 -0.49
C ILE A 52 -1.94 14.69 0.68
N ARG A 53 -0.82 15.40 0.77
CA ARG A 53 -0.72 16.58 1.62
C ARG A 53 -1.27 17.80 0.87
N LYS A 54 -1.89 18.72 1.62
CA LYS A 54 -2.52 19.92 1.03
C LYS A 54 -1.53 20.83 0.28
N ASP A 55 -0.30 20.93 0.76
CA ASP A 55 0.76 21.73 0.16
C ASP A 55 1.21 21.23 -1.23
N PHE A 56 0.90 19.98 -1.60
CA PHE A 56 1.18 19.41 -2.92
C PHE A 56 0.00 19.48 -3.90
N GLU A 57 -1.16 20.00 -3.51
CA GLU A 57 -2.38 19.91 -4.31
C GLU A 57 -2.21 20.48 -5.72
N ALA A 58 -1.66 21.68 -5.85
CA ALA A 58 -1.54 22.38 -7.14
C ALA A 58 -0.65 21.58 -8.13
N ASP A 59 0.52 21.16 -7.67
CA ASP A 59 1.44 20.35 -8.48
C ASP A 59 0.85 18.99 -8.83
N PHE A 60 0.16 18.36 -7.87
CA PHE A 60 -0.45 17.05 -8.07
C PHE A 60 -1.58 17.09 -9.10
N ARG A 61 -2.45 18.12 -9.02
CA ARG A 61 -3.52 18.33 -10.01
C ARG A 61 -2.95 18.52 -11.41
N THR A 62 -1.95 19.37 -11.55
CA THR A 62 -1.38 19.70 -12.87
C THR A 62 -0.59 18.53 -13.48
N LYS A 63 0.20 17.80 -12.67
CA LYS A 63 1.15 16.79 -13.17
C LYS A 63 0.59 15.37 -13.20
N ILE A 64 -0.41 15.09 -12.34
CA ILE A 64 -0.94 13.73 -12.14
C ILE A 64 -2.40 13.63 -12.55
N LEU A 65 -3.30 14.41 -11.94
CA LEU A 65 -4.73 14.23 -12.19
C LEU A 65 -5.10 14.47 -13.66
N SER A 66 -4.49 15.47 -14.30
CA SER A 66 -4.74 15.79 -15.72
C SER A 66 -4.51 14.60 -16.66
N LYS A 67 -3.70 13.61 -16.26
CA LYS A 67 -3.47 12.38 -17.04
C LYS A 67 -4.67 11.42 -17.01
N TYR A 68 -5.48 11.45 -15.95
CA TYR A 68 -6.49 10.41 -15.70
C TYR A 68 -7.93 10.88 -15.85
N GLU A 69 -8.19 12.20 -15.82
CA GLU A 69 -9.55 12.78 -15.82
C GLU A 69 -10.46 12.26 -16.94
N ASN A 70 -9.89 11.89 -18.09
CA ASN A 70 -10.62 11.34 -19.23
C ASN A 70 -10.69 9.79 -19.24
N HIS A 71 -10.04 9.11 -18.31
CA HIS A 71 -9.93 7.65 -18.29
C HIS A 71 -10.69 6.99 -17.15
N ILE A 72 -10.71 7.64 -15.99
CA ILE A 72 -11.37 7.15 -14.78
C ILE A 72 -11.72 8.33 -13.87
N PRO A 73 -12.87 8.30 -13.16
CA PRO A 73 -13.16 9.30 -12.12
C PRO A 73 -12.07 9.35 -11.05
N VAL A 74 -11.59 10.56 -10.73
CA VAL A 74 -10.55 10.79 -9.73
C VAL A 74 -11.02 11.80 -8.68
N GLU A 75 -10.70 11.49 -7.40
CA GLU A 75 -10.93 12.38 -6.27
C GLU A 75 -9.64 12.54 -5.46
N VAL A 76 -9.54 13.63 -4.72
CA VAL A 76 -8.40 13.91 -3.85
C VAL A 76 -8.90 14.21 -2.46
N VAL A 77 -8.28 13.56 -1.47
CA VAL A 77 -8.44 13.84 -0.05
C VAL A 77 -7.10 14.23 0.56
N PHE A 78 -7.13 14.88 1.70
CA PHE A 78 -5.92 15.41 2.31
C PHE A 78 -5.66 14.73 3.65
N GLN A 79 -4.38 14.50 3.95
CA GLN A 79 -3.92 14.06 5.26
C GLN A 79 -3.12 15.18 5.91
N SER A 80 -3.53 15.58 7.11
CA SER A 80 -2.78 16.49 7.96
C SER A 80 -2.52 15.88 9.33
N VAL A 81 -1.46 16.31 10.00
CA VAL A 81 -1.18 15.96 11.41
C VAL A 81 -2.23 16.53 12.37
N ASP A 82 -3.01 17.51 11.90
CA ASP A 82 -4.08 18.16 12.65
C ASP A 82 -5.45 17.47 12.48
N ASP A 83 -5.57 16.50 11.55
CA ASP A 83 -6.81 15.74 11.33
C ASP A 83 -6.98 14.68 12.43
N LEU A 84 -7.42 15.13 13.59
CA LEU A 84 -7.61 14.29 14.78
C LEU A 84 -9.10 14.18 15.12
N PRO A 85 -9.53 13.04 15.72
CA PRO A 85 -10.87 12.91 16.24
C PRO A 85 -11.17 13.94 17.35
N GLU A 86 -12.45 14.24 17.55
CA GLU A 86 -12.89 15.10 18.63
C GLU A 86 -12.30 14.66 19.99
N GLY A 87 -11.84 15.63 20.78
CA GLY A 87 -11.22 15.41 22.09
C GLY A 87 -9.69 15.18 22.05
N PHE A 88 -9.07 15.20 20.87
CA PHE A 88 -7.62 15.12 20.72
C PHE A 88 -7.06 16.39 20.10
N VAL A 89 -5.87 16.80 20.56
CA VAL A 89 -5.16 17.97 20.05
C VAL A 89 -3.74 17.52 19.68
N ARG A 90 -3.23 18.02 18.57
CA ARG A 90 -1.86 17.74 18.15
C ARG A 90 -0.85 18.23 19.19
N PRO A 91 0.04 17.35 19.69
CA PRO A 91 1.11 17.78 20.57
C PRO A 91 2.03 18.80 19.91
N GLU A 92 2.55 19.73 20.71
CA GLU A 92 3.51 20.71 20.25
C GLU A 92 4.76 20.03 19.65
N GLY A 93 5.25 20.53 18.53
CA GLY A 93 6.42 20.00 17.83
C GLY A 93 6.20 18.73 17.02
N ARG A 94 5.01 18.12 17.05
CA ARG A 94 4.74 16.98 16.18
C ARG A 94 4.60 17.40 14.71
N THR A 95 5.47 16.89 13.86
CA THR A 95 5.45 17.10 12.40
C THR A 95 5.24 15.80 11.63
N LYS A 96 5.50 14.64 12.27
CA LYS A 96 5.37 13.33 11.65
C LYS A 96 3.89 12.96 11.45
N PRO A 97 3.46 12.52 10.25
CA PRO A 97 2.11 12.00 10.01
C PRO A 97 1.76 10.85 10.96
N TRP A 98 0.47 10.64 11.19
CA TRP A 98 -0.02 9.60 12.11
C TRP A 98 0.02 8.17 11.55
N GLY A 99 0.52 7.99 10.33
CA GLY A 99 0.72 6.67 9.72
C GLY A 99 -0.26 6.35 8.59
N THR A 100 -0.05 5.18 7.97
CA THR A 100 -0.79 4.77 6.76
C THR A 100 -2.27 4.53 7.03
N ASN A 101 -2.64 4.00 8.19
CA ASN A 101 -4.06 3.80 8.49
C ASN A 101 -4.80 5.11 8.79
N HIS A 102 -4.11 6.11 9.33
CA HIS A 102 -4.67 7.46 9.41
C HIS A 102 -4.92 8.06 8.01
N ALA A 103 -4.00 7.83 7.06
CA ALA A 103 -4.22 8.23 5.67
C ALA A 103 -5.47 7.55 5.08
N VAL A 104 -5.70 6.26 5.39
CA VAL A 104 -6.91 5.55 4.94
C VAL A 104 -8.18 6.21 5.49
N LEU A 105 -8.19 6.69 6.73
CA LEU A 105 -9.35 7.37 7.33
C LEU A 105 -9.80 8.60 6.53
N MET A 106 -8.90 9.29 5.84
CA MET A 106 -9.25 10.45 5.00
C MET A 106 -10.21 10.09 3.86
N GLY A 107 -10.21 8.83 3.43
CA GLY A 107 -11.14 8.32 2.42
C GLY A 107 -12.58 8.16 2.88
N LYS A 108 -12.86 8.17 4.19
CA LYS A 108 -14.18 7.95 4.80
C LYS A 108 -15.28 8.85 4.21
N ALA A 109 -14.94 10.08 3.85
CA ALA A 109 -15.91 11.04 3.32
C ALA A 109 -16.34 10.76 1.88
N VAL A 110 -15.51 10.09 1.08
CA VAL A 110 -15.69 9.98 -0.39
C VAL A 110 -15.81 8.54 -0.89
N ILE A 111 -15.44 7.53 -0.08
CA ILE A 111 -15.51 6.11 -0.45
C ILE A 111 -16.73 5.47 0.21
N ARG A 112 -17.64 4.92 -0.57
CA ARG A 112 -18.85 4.22 -0.14
C ARG A 112 -18.96 2.79 -0.65
N GLU A 113 -18.14 2.41 -1.59
CA GLU A 113 -17.99 1.11 -2.21
C GLU A 113 -16.80 0.33 -1.64
N PRO A 114 -16.68 -1.00 -1.87
CA PRO A 114 -15.46 -1.74 -1.58
C PRO A 114 -14.25 -1.07 -2.22
N PHE A 115 -13.12 -1.08 -1.55
CA PHE A 115 -11.95 -0.35 -2.01
C PHE A 115 -10.63 -1.08 -1.74
N ALA A 116 -9.68 -0.86 -2.65
CA ALA A 116 -8.30 -1.27 -2.47
C ALA A 116 -7.46 -0.13 -1.91
N VAL A 117 -6.44 -0.45 -1.13
CA VAL A 117 -5.40 0.49 -0.67
C VAL A 117 -4.06 0.05 -1.22
N ILE A 118 -3.30 0.98 -1.79
CA ILE A 118 -1.93 0.78 -2.26
C ILE A 118 -1.03 1.97 -1.92
N ASN A 119 0.28 1.75 -1.93
CA ASN A 119 1.27 2.82 -1.93
C ASN A 119 1.45 3.41 -3.34
N ALA A 120 1.69 4.71 -3.43
CA ALA A 120 1.88 5.42 -4.71
C ALA A 120 3.21 5.12 -5.41
N ASP A 121 4.20 4.62 -4.67
CA ASP A 121 5.59 4.45 -5.11
C ASP A 121 6.02 2.98 -5.28
N ASP A 122 5.05 2.07 -5.28
CA ASP A 122 5.24 0.63 -5.43
C ASP A 122 4.64 0.12 -6.74
N PHE A 123 5.39 -0.70 -7.47
CA PHE A 123 4.90 -1.44 -8.64
C PHE A 123 4.35 -2.79 -8.20
N TYR A 124 3.06 -3.00 -8.41
CA TYR A 124 2.34 -4.19 -7.95
C TYR A 124 2.13 -5.24 -9.05
N GLY A 125 2.16 -4.83 -10.31
CA GLY A 125 1.94 -5.68 -11.47
C GLY A 125 0.47 -6.07 -11.70
N ARG A 126 0.16 -6.38 -12.93
CA ARG A 126 -1.20 -6.64 -13.46
C ARG A 126 -1.97 -7.68 -12.65
N ASP A 127 -1.34 -8.79 -12.29
CA ASP A 127 -2.02 -9.90 -11.62
C ASP A 127 -2.50 -9.54 -10.22
N GLY A 128 -1.74 -8.74 -9.47
CA GLY A 128 -2.15 -8.23 -8.16
C GLY A 128 -3.47 -7.44 -8.24
N PHE A 129 -3.60 -6.52 -9.20
CA PHE A 129 -4.84 -5.77 -9.42
C PHE A 129 -5.98 -6.65 -9.93
N ARG A 130 -5.69 -7.66 -10.75
CA ARG A 130 -6.69 -8.60 -11.23
C ARG A 130 -7.33 -9.39 -10.09
N VAL A 131 -6.53 -10.02 -9.23
CA VAL A 131 -7.06 -10.84 -8.12
C VAL A 131 -7.79 -9.98 -7.10
N LEU A 132 -7.26 -8.79 -6.79
CA LEU A 132 -7.86 -7.86 -5.85
C LEU A 132 -9.17 -7.28 -6.38
N GLY A 133 -9.21 -6.83 -7.64
CA GLY A 133 -10.41 -6.31 -8.28
C GLY A 133 -11.51 -7.34 -8.40
N GLN A 134 -11.17 -8.60 -8.72
CA GLN A 134 -12.13 -9.72 -8.77
C GLN A 134 -12.73 -10.01 -7.40
N TRP A 135 -11.93 -9.98 -6.34
CA TRP A 135 -12.42 -10.20 -4.98
C TRP A 135 -13.34 -9.06 -4.54
N LEU A 136 -12.89 -7.80 -4.67
CA LEU A 136 -13.64 -6.61 -4.27
C LEU A 136 -14.96 -6.46 -5.04
N SER A 137 -15.01 -6.84 -6.31
CA SER A 137 -16.24 -6.76 -7.12
C SER A 137 -17.35 -7.67 -6.60
N LYS A 138 -17.01 -8.72 -5.83
CA LYS A 138 -17.90 -9.71 -5.23
C LYS A 138 -18.09 -9.49 -3.72
N ALA A 139 -17.38 -8.52 -3.13
CA ALA A 139 -17.49 -8.23 -1.71
C ALA A 139 -18.87 -7.66 -1.40
N ASP A 140 -19.69 -8.41 -0.67
CA ASP A 140 -21.10 -8.12 -0.36
C ASP A 140 -21.39 -8.10 1.15
N GLY A 141 -20.37 -8.36 1.98
CA GLY A 141 -20.47 -8.46 3.43
C GLY A 141 -19.75 -7.35 4.17
N GLN A 142 -19.92 -7.38 5.49
CA GLN A 142 -19.13 -6.60 6.44
C GLN A 142 -18.09 -7.50 7.12
N ASN A 143 -17.02 -6.89 7.65
CA ASN A 143 -16.00 -7.58 8.43
C ASN A 143 -15.25 -8.68 7.64
N ARG A 144 -15.32 -8.63 6.33
CA ARG A 144 -14.57 -9.51 5.44
C ARG A 144 -13.68 -8.67 4.54
N TYR A 145 -12.40 -8.85 4.70
CA TYR A 145 -11.37 -8.09 4.00
C TYR A 145 -10.42 -9.03 3.28
N CYS A 146 -9.55 -8.51 2.46
CA CYS A 146 -8.50 -9.28 1.82
C CYS A 146 -7.20 -8.49 1.74
N MET A 147 -6.13 -9.19 1.43
CA MET A 147 -4.87 -8.60 1.02
C MET A 147 -4.24 -9.42 -0.10
N VAL A 148 -3.42 -8.79 -0.93
CA VAL A 148 -2.60 -9.53 -1.88
C VAL A 148 -1.31 -9.95 -1.19
N GLY A 149 -1.11 -11.27 -1.05
CA GLY A 149 0.10 -11.88 -0.51
C GLY A 149 1.14 -12.06 -1.61
N TYR A 150 2.15 -11.21 -1.63
CA TYR A 150 3.28 -11.38 -2.54
C TYR A 150 4.22 -12.45 -2.00
N ARG A 151 4.82 -13.22 -2.89
CA ARG A 151 5.85 -14.19 -2.50
C ARG A 151 7.13 -13.43 -2.14
N VAL A 152 7.67 -13.67 -0.94
CA VAL A 152 8.83 -12.91 -0.43
C VAL A 152 9.99 -12.91 -1.42
N GLY A 153 10.24 -14.04 -2.10
CA GLY A 153 11.27 -14.16 -3.14
C GLY A 153 11.11 -13.20 -4.32
N ASN A 154 9.87 -12.74 -4.58
CA ASN A 154 9.54 -11.76 -5.64
C ASN A 154 9.60 -10.30 -5.16
N THR A 155 10.06 -10.04 -3.93
CA THR A 155 10.05 -8.70 -3.32
C THR A 155 11.41 -8.25 -2.78
N LEU A 156 12.46 -9.05 -3.00
CA LEU A 156 13.81 -8.74 -2.52
C LEU A 156 14.47 -7.63 -3.36
N SER A 157 15.45 -6.95 -2.76
CA SER A 157 16.35 -6.02 -3.43
C SER A 157 17.74 -6.64 -3.59
N GLU A 158 18.40 -6.35 -4.70
CA GLU A 158 19.83 -6.71 -4.90
C GLU A 158 20.75 -5.71 -4.18
N SER A 159 20.23 -4.56 -3.78
CA SER A 159 21.02 -3.47 -3.17
C SER A 159 21.13 -3.56 -1.64
N GLY A 160 20.46 -4.52 -1.00
CA GLY A 160 20.51 -4.66 0.45
C GLY A 160 19.30 -5.37 1.05
N THR A 161 19.18 -5.28 2.39
CA THR A 161 18.04 -5.83 3.12
C THR A 161 16.76 -5.05 2.85
N VAL A 162 15.62 -5.73 2.98
CA VAL A 162 14.30 -5.11 2.80
C VAL A 162 13.42 -5.32 4.04
N ALA A 163 12.45 -4.44 4.23
CA ALA A 163 11.42 -4.57 5.26
C ALA A 163 10.11 -5.09 4.64
N ARG A 164 9.53 -6.17 5.23
CA ARG A 164 8.27 -6.77 4.76
C ARG A 164 7.43 -7.26 5.93
N GLY A 165 6.13 -7.15 5.80
CA GLY A 165 5.19 -7.78 6.71
C GLY A 165 5.06 -9.28 6.39
N ILE A 166 5.78 -10.13 7.09
CA ILE A 166 5.66 -11.60 6.95
C ILE A 166 4.26 -12.01 7.44
N CYS A 167 3.50 -12.66 6.56
CA CYS A 167 2.14 -13.10 6.83
C CYS A 167 2.12 -14.54 7.34
N ARG A 168 1.29 -14.79 8.35
CA ARG A 168 0.91 -16.14 8.79
C ARG A 168 -0.53 -16.37 8.37
N THR A 169 -0.82 -17.53 7.79
CA THR A 169 -2.16 -17.90 7.32
C THR A 169 -2.60 -19.23 7.94
N ASP A 170 -3.90 -19.43 8.04
CA ASP A 170 -4.49 -20.74 8.32
C ASP A 170 -4.57 -21.61 7.05
N ALA A 171 -5.13 -22.82 7.19
CA ALA A 171 -5.29 -23.77 6.08
C ALA A 171 -6.25 -23.29 4.97
N ASN A 172 -7.06 -22.28 5.23
CA ASN A 172 -8.01 -21.70 4.30
C ASN A 172 -7.52 -20.38 3.69
N ASN A 173 -6.23 -20.05 3.86
CA ASN A 173 -5.60 -18.80 3.44
C ASN A 173 -6.16 -17.53 4.13
N TYR A 174 -6.75 -17.66 5.31
CA TYR A 174 -7.08 -16.49 6.12
C TYR A 174 -5.86 -16.05 6.93
N LEU A 175 -5.62 -14.75 6.95
CA LEU A 175 -4.53 -14.13 7.69
C LEU A 175 -4.74 -14.32 9.20
N THR A 176 -3.75 -14.88 9.88
CA THR A 176 -3.73 -15.05 11.34
C THR A 176 -2.78 -14.05 12.03
N GLY A 177 -1.96 -13.36 11.24
CA GLY A 177 -1.09 -12.29 11.73
C GLY A 177 -0.10 -11.80 10.68
N VAL A 178 0.32 -10.56 10.86
CA VAL A 178 1.38 -9.90 10.07
C VAL A 178 2.45 -9.41 11.01
N VAL A 179 3.70 -9.76 10.76
CA VAL A 179 4.85 -9.31 11.55
C VAL A 179 5.85 -8.62 10.64
N GLU A 180 6.12 -7.34 10.90
CA GLU A 180 7.13 -6.59 10.15
C GLU A 180 8.53 -7.12 10.48
N ARG A 181 9.30 -7.44 9.43
CA ARG A 181 10.72 -7.81 9.48
C ARG A 181 11.50 -6.82 8.62
N THR A 182 12.54 -6.24 9.18
CA THR A 182 13.24 -5.09 8.57
C THR A 182 14.59 -5.43 7.95
N ASP A 183 15.02 -6.69 8.04
CA ASP A 183 16.35 -7.17 7.67
C ASP A 183 16.31 -8.39 6.74
N ILE A 184 15.25 -8.52 5.94
CA ILE A 184 15.08 -9.65 5.04
C ILE A 184 16.08 -9.58 3.88
N ALA A 185 16.85 -10.64 3.68
CA ALA A 185 17.78 -10.77 2.56
C ALA A 185 17.95 -12.23 2.13
N ARG A 186 18.51 -12.43 0.94
CA ARG A 186 18.95 -13.74 0.49
C ARG A 186 20.43 -13.96 0.87
N VAL A 187 20.68 -14.91 1.76
CA VAL A 187 22.03 -15.29 2.21
C VAL A 187 22.23 -16.77 1.90
N ASP A 188 23.30 -17.10 1.20
CA ASP A 188 23.63 -18.50 0.80
C ASP A 188 22.46 -19.25 0.12
N GLY A 189 21.72 -18.52 -0.73
CA GLY A 189 20.57 -19.05 -1.48
C GLY A 189 19.26 -19.15 -0.68
N ARG A 190 19.25 -18.84 0.63
CA ARG A 190 18.07 -18.88 1.50
C ARG A 190 17.63 -17.48 1.89
N ILE A 191 16.33 -17.28 2.05
CA ILE A 191 15.81 -16.03 2.57
C ILE A 191 15.86 -16.08 4.10
N THR A 192 16.54 -15.08 4.67
CA THR A 192 16.79 -14.97 6.12
C THR A 192 16.29 -13.62 6.66
N PHE A 193 15.96 -13.61 7.93
CA PHE A 193 15.64 -12.42 8.73
C PHE A 193 15.89 -12.70 10.21
N THR A 194 15.88 -11.70 11.06
CA THR A 194 15.98 -11.85 12.52
C THR A 194 14.63 -12.27 13.11
N GLY A 195 14.58 -13.42 13.76
CA GLY A 195 13.39 -13.93 14.45
C GLY A 195 13.04 -13.16 15.72
N ASP A 196 11.92 -13.54 16.37
CA ASP A 196 11.47 -12.89 17.62
C ASP A 196 12.43 -13.13 18.79
N ASP A 197 13.21 -14.19 18.73
CA ASP A 197 14.27 -14.57 19.68
C ASP A 197 15.61 -13.91 19.40
N GLY A 198 15.69 -13.03 18.39
CA GLY A 198 16.90 -12.35 17.94
C GLY A 198 17.85 -13.24 17.14
N GLN A 199 17.45 -14.47 16.80
CA GLN A 199 18.28 -15.40 16.03
C GLN A 199 17.94 -15.36 14.53
N PRO A 200 18.93 -15.65 13.65
CA PRO A 200 18.67 -15.80 12.23
C PRO A 200 17.64 -16.91 11.97
N THR A 201 16.58 -16.53 11.28
CA THR A 201 15.47 -17.42 10.90
C THR A 201 15.39 -17.46 9.37
N THR A 202 15.07 -18.61 8.81
CA THR A 202 14.89 -18.78 7.35
C THR A 202 13.42 -18.92 7.01
N THR A 203 13.07 -18.52 5.78
CA THR A 203 11.74 -18.73 5.23
C THR A 203 11.80 -19.21 3.78
N ASP A 204 10.68 -19.74 3.28
CA ASP A 204 10.54 -20.19 1.89
C ASP A 204 10.29 -19.00 0.96
N ASP A 205 10.75 -19.11 -0.29
CA ASP A 205 10.54 -18.09 -1.34
C ASP A 205 9.05 -17.76 -1.57
N ASN A 206 8.17 -18.73 -1.35
CA ASN A 206 6.72 -18.57 -1.53
C ASN A 206 6.01 -18.05 -0.28
N THR A 207 6.72 -17.81 0.82
CA THR A 207 6.11 -17.21 2.02
C THR A 207 5.40 -15.91 1.68
N PRO A 208 4.10 -15.78 2.02
CA PRO A 208 3.37 -14.56 1.71
C PRO A 208 3.83 -13.39 2.57
N VAL A 209 4.00 -12.23 1.93
CA VAL A 209 4.33 -10.97 2.57
C VAL A 209 3.35 -9.88 2.16
N SER A 210 3.07 -8.99 3.10
CA SER A 210 2.33 -7.76 2.83
C SER A 210 3.24 -6.74 2.17
N MET A 211 2.78 -6.25 1.01
CA MET A 211 3.34 -5.10 0.30
C MET A 211 2.39 -3.90 0.38
N ASN A 212 1.55 -3.86 1.42
CA ASN A 212 0.54 -2.83 1.66
C ASN A 212 -0.53 -2.74 0.57
N MET A 213 -0.86 -3.87 -0.07
CA MET A 213 -1.95 -3.99 -1.05
C MET A 213 -3.13 -4.70 -0.38
N TRP A 214 -4.11 -3.90 0.06
CA TRP A 214 -5.24 -4.35 0.88
C TRP A 214 -6.57 -4.14 0.18
N GLY A 215 -7.57 -4.94 0.53
CA GLY A 215 -8.96 -4.79 0.09
C GLY A 215 -9.91 -4.74 1.28
N PHE A 216 -10.73 -3.69 1.34
CA PHE A 216 -11.65 -3.42 2.43
C PHE A 216 -13.06 -3.13 1.94
N THR A 217 -14.04 -3.37 2.81
CA THR A 217 -15.39 -2.83 2.68
C THR A 217 -15.55 -1.58 3.56
N PRO A 218 -16.53 -0.68 3.28
CA PRO A 218 -16.62 0.63 3.94
C PRO A 218 -16.78 0.60 5.46
N ASP A 219 -17.23 -0.52 6.04
CA ASP A 219 -17.31 -0.72 7.48
C ASP A 219 -15.95 -0.65 8.18
N TYR A 220 -14.84 -0.90 7.45
CA TYR A 220 -13.47 -0.72 7.92
C TYR A 220 -13.22 0.68 8.49
N PHE A 221 -13.81 1.73 7.91
CA PHE A 221 -13.63 3.09 8.38
C PHE A 221 -14.12 3.30 9.81
N ARG A 222 -15.23 2.65 10.19
CA ARG A 222 -15.77 2.72 11.55
C ARG A 222 -14.79 2.15 12.57
N TYR A 223 -14.31 0.94 12.34
CA TYR A 223 -13.33 0.30 13.22
C TYR A 223 -12.01 1.07 13.27
N SER A 224 -11.53 1.52 12.11
CA SER A 224 -10.30 2.29 12.00
C SER A 224 -10.36 3.59 12.82
N GLU A 225 -11.51 4.29 12.82
CA GLU A 225 -11.70 5.51 13.61
C GLU A 225 -11.74 5.22 15.12
N GLU A 226 -12.45 4.17 15.53
CA GLU A 226 -12.53 3.74 16.92
C GLU A 226 -11.14 3.37 17.47
N TYR A 227 -10.41 2.55 16.74
CA TYR A 227 -9.06 2.12 17.14
C TYR A 227 -8.01 3.22 17.02
N PHE A 228 -8.22 4.21 16.15
CA PHE A 228 -7.36 5.39 16.13
C PHE A 228 -7.48 6.21 17.40
N LYS A 229 -8.68 6.35 17.96
CA LYS A 229 -8.87 6.99 19.27
C LYS A 229 -8.15 6.24 20.41
N GLU A 230 -8.21 4.91 20.40
CA GLU A 230 -7.46 4.09 21.36
C GLU A 230 -5.94 4.25 21.18
N PHE A 231 -5.47 4.19 19.94
CA PHE A 231 -4.06 4.42 19.61
C PHE A 231 -3.58 5.79 20.10
N LEU A 232 -4.34 6.85 19.90
CA LEU A 232 -4.01 8.19 20.35
C LEU A 232 -3.94 8.27 21.88
N ARG A 233 -4.89 7.67 22.63
CA ARG A 233 -4.84 7.66 24.09
C ARG A 233 -3.54 7.05 24.62
N ALA A 234 -3.01 6.04 23.96
CA ALA A 234 -1.80 5.35 24.38
C ALA A 234 -0.49 5.98 23.85
N ASN A 235 -0.54 6.74 22.75
CA ASN A 235 0.65 7.10 22.00
C ASN A 235 0.76 8.57 21.62
N ILE A 236 -0.17 9.43 22.03
CA ILE A 236 -0.24 10.82 21.55
C ILE A 236 1.04 11.60 21.85
N ASP A 237 1.65 11.36 23.00
CA ASP A 237 2.90 12.02 23.45
C ASP A 237 4.16 11.43 22.81
N ASN A 238 4.05 10.32 22.07
CA ASN A 238 5.19 9.75 21.37
C ASN A 238 5.31 10.38 19.96
N PRO A 239 6.28 11.27 19.68
CA PRO A 239 6.41 11.97 18.42
C PRO A 239 6.73 11.06 17.22
N LYS A 240 7.13 9.81 17.48
CA LYS A 240 7.48 8.82 16.45
C LYS A 240 6.39 7.79 16.20
N ALA A 241 5.36 7.72 17.05
CA ALA A 241 4.29 6.72 16.91
C ALA A 241 3.51 6.91 15.61
N GLU A 242 3.21 5.82 14.94
CA GLU A 242 2.43 5.78 13.70
C GLU A 242 1.39 4.66 13.75
N TYR A 243 0.18 4.99 13.34
CA TYR A 243 -0.95 4.08 13.22
C TYR A 243 -0.95 3.44 11.83
N TYR A 244 -0.35 2.26 11.73
CA TYR A 244 -0.18 1.52 10.48
C TYR A 244 -1.36 0.59 10.18
N ILE A 245 -1.62 0.32 8.90
CA ILE A 245 -2.65 -0.63 8.45
C ILE A 245 -2.44 -2.03 9.05
N PRO A 246 -1.24 -2.64 9.05
CA PRO A 246 -1.04 -3.95 9.67
C PRO A 246 -1.37 -3.98 11.17
N LEU A 247 -1.13 -2.90 11.91
CA LEU A 247 -1.49 -2.81 13.31
C LEU A 247 -3.02 -2.91 13.51
N MET A 248 -3.77 -2.16 12.69
CA MET A 248 -5.22 -2.19 12.69
C MET A 248 -5.76 -3.57 12.29
N VAL A 249 -5.22 -4.14 11.23
CA VAL A 249 -5.63 -5.47 10.73
C VAL A 249 -5.38 -6.55 11.77
N ASN A 250 -4.19 -6.57 12.39
CA ASN A 250 -3.87 -7.53 13.45
C ASN A 250 -4.85 -7.43 14.63
N LYS A 251 -5.23 -6.21 15.03
CA LYS A 251 -6.21 -5.99 16.10
C LYS A 251 -7.57 -6.59 15.72
N LEU A 252 -8.08 -6.31 14.53
CA LEU A 252 -9.35 -6.86 14.03
C LEU A 252 -9.37 -8.39 14.02
N ILE A 253 -8.29 -9.02 13.58
CA ILE A 253 -8.16 -10.48 13.52
C ILE A 253 -8.09 -11.05 14.94
N THR A 254 -7.26 -10.48 15.81
CA THR A 254 -7.06 -10.97 17.19
C THR A 254 -8.33 -10.89 18.02
N GLU A 255 -9.14 -9.86 17.82
CA GLU A 255 -10.43 -9.68 18.49
C GLU A 255 -11.57 -10.50 17.84
N GLY A 256 -11.29 -11.20 16.74
CA GLY A 256 -12.32 -11.94 16.00
C GLY A 256 -13.37 -11.05 15.33
N THR A 257 -13.07 -9.75 15.19
CA THR A 257 -13.99 -8.77 14.60
C THR A 257 -14.10 -8.91 13.10
N ALA A 258 -13.00 -9.27 12.42
CA ALA A 258 -12.98 -9.44 10.98
C ALA A 258 -12.08 -10.61 10.55
N THR A 259 -12.32 -11.08 9.33
CA THR A 259 -11.44 -12.02 8.63
C THR A 259 -10.77 -11.34 7.45
N VAL A 260 -9.54 -11.75 7.14
CA VAL A 260 -8.76 -11.22 6.02
C VAL A 260 -8.26 -12.37 5.18
N GLU A 261 -8.77 -12.50 3.95
CA GLU A 261 -8.31 -13.51 3.00
C GLU A 261 -7.01 -13.07 2.34
N VAL A 262 -6.02 -13.96 2.28
CA VAL A 262 -4.75 -13.71 1.59
C VAL A 262 -4.86 -14.23 0.16
N LEU A 263 -4.89 -13.32 -0.79
CA LEU A 263 -4.98 -13.61 -2.22
C LEU A 263 -3.58 -13.89 -2.78
N ASP A 264 -3.38 -15.06 -3.39
CA ASP A 264 -2.11 -15.39 -4.04
C ASP A 264 -1.97 -14.61 -5.36
N THR A 265 -0.74 -14.17 -5.65
CA THR A 265 -0.37 -13.58 -6.92
C THR A 265 0.99 -14.07 -7.38
N THR A 266 1.14 -14.22 -8.69
CA THR A 266 2.43 -14.50 -9.35
C THR A 266 3.18 -13.22 -9.72
N ALA A 267 2.59 -12.04 -9.51
CA ALA A 267 3.19 -10.76 -9.82
C ALA A 267 4.52 -10.57 -9.06
N LYS A 268 5.44 -9.88 -9.71
CA LYS A 268 6.67 -9.39 -9.08
C LYS A 268 6.44 -7.97 -8.61
N TRP A 269 6.70 -7.75 -7.33
CA TRP A 269 6.73 -6.41 -6.77
C TRP A 269 8.13 -5.81 -6.94
N PHE A 270 8.19 -4.52 -7.22
CA PHE A 270 9.41 -3.74 -7.12
C PHE A 270 9.10 -2.27 -6.86
N GLY A 271 10.09 -1.55 -6.34
CA GLY A 271 10.01 -0.13 -6.07
C GLY A 271 11.43 0.46 -5.95
N VAL A 272 11.54 1.77 -5.91
CA VAL A 272 12.81 2.45 -5.68
C VAL A 272 13.01 2.63 -4.17
N THR A 273 13.60 1.64 -3.52
CA THR A 273 13.92 1.71 -2.08
C THR A 273 15.20 2.52 -1.85
N TYR A 274 16.21 2.25 -2.64
CA TYR A 274 17.49 2.95 -2.67
C TYR A 274 17.65 3.69 -3.99
N ALA A 275 18.41 4.79 -4.01
CA ALA A 275 18.70 5.50 -5.25
C ALA A 275 19.36 4.59 -6.31
N ALA A 276 20.16 3.62 -5.88
CA ALA A 276 20.79 2.61 -6.73
C ALA A 276 19.78 1.68 -7.42
N ASP A 277 18.59 1.49 -6.86
CA ASP A 277 17.54 0.62 -7.45
C ASP A 277 16.92 1.26 -8.71
N ARG A 278 17.03 2.58 -8.88
CA ARG A 278 16.32 3.33 -9.93
C ARG A 278 16.54 2.75 -11.33
N GLN A 279 17.79 2.51 -11.71
CA GLN A 279 18.10 1.97 -13.04
C GLN A 279 17.50 0.58 -13.22
N GLY A 280 17.60 -0.28 -12.22
CA GLY A 280 17.00 -1.61 -12.24
C GLY A 280 15.46 -1.58 -12.37
N VAL A 281 14.79 -0.58 -11.78
CA VAL A 281 13.35 -0.38 -11.96
C VAL A 281 13.02 0.06 -13.39
N VAL A 282 13.77 1.01 -13.96
CA VAL A 282 13.62 1.44 -15.34
C VAL A 282 13.78 0.26 -16.32
N ASP A 283 14.79 -0.58 -16.11
CA ASP A 283 15.05 -1.74 -16.95
C ASP A 283 13.94 -2.79 -16.85
N LYS A 284 13.40 -3.03 -15.64
CA LYS A 284 12.25 -3.93 -15.43
C LYS A 284 10.99 -3.42 -16.12
N ILE A 285 10.69 -2.12 -16.01
CA ILE A 285 9.54 -1.52 -16.70
C ILE A 285 9.70 -1.64 -18.21
N ARG A 286 10.88 -1.32 -18.74
CA ARG A 286 11.17 -1.45 -20.19
C ARG A 286 10.97 -2.89 -20.65
N ALA A 287 11.47 -3.87 -19.91
CA ALA A 287 11.29 -5.28 -20.26
C ALA A 287 9.81 -5.68 -20.31
N LEU A 288 8.96 -5.16 -19.42
CA LEU A 288 7.52 -5.40 -19.45
C LEU A 288 6.84 -4.74 -20.67
N VAL A 289 7.28 -3.56 -21.07
CA VAL A 289 6.80 -2.90 -22.29
C VAL A 289 7.25 -3.67 -23.54
N ASP A 290 8.50 -4.08 -23.60
CA ASP A 290 9.06 -4.85 -24.73
C ASP A 290 8.40 -6.24 -24.86
N ALA A 291 7.97 -6.84 -23.73
CA ALA A 291 7.20 -8.09 -23.70
C ALA A 291 5.72 -7.91 -24.10
N GLY A 292 5.24 -6.66 -24.24
CA GLY A 292 3.84 -6.37 -24.57
C GLY A 292 2.87 -6.42 -23.40
N ASP A 293 3.37 -6.52 -22.16
CA ASP A 293 2.53 -6.48 -20.95
C ASP A 293 1.89 -5.09 -20.75
N TYR A 294 2.61 -4.05 -21.17
CA TYR A 294 2.16 -2.67 -21.21
C TYR A 294 2.38 -2.04 -22.59
N PRO A 295 1.49 -1.13 -23.04
CA PRO A 295 1.76 -0.35 -24.24
C PRO A 295 2.95 0.60 -24.02
N ALA A 296 3.60 1.00 -25.10
CA ALA A 296 4.73 1.94 -25.03
C ALA A 296 4.34 3.28 -24.37
N LYS A 297 3.07 3.69 -24.53
CA LYS A 297 2.47 4.85 -23.86
C LYS A 297 1.17 4.42 -23.17
N LEU A 298 1.04 4.70 -21.88
CA LEU A 298 -0.12 4.27 -21.08
C LEU A 298 -1.38 5.12 -21.31
N CYS A 299 -1.23 6.42 -21.59
CA CYS A 299 -2.31 7.39 -21.82
C CYS A 299 -1.98 8.30 -23.00
#